data_735b1397134957bd2044a48dbf648d40
#
_entry.id   735b1397134957bd2044a48dbf648d40
#
_cell.length_a   1.000
_cell.length_b   1.000
_cell.length_c   1.000
_cell.angle_alpha   90.00
_cell.angle_beta   90.00
_cell.angle_gamma   90.00
#
_symmetry.space_group_name_H-M   'P 1'
#
loop_
_entity.id
_entity.type
_entity.pdbx_description
1 polymer ?
#
loop_
_entity_poly.entity_id
_entity_poly.type
_entity_poly.pdbx_seq_one_letter_code
_entity_poly.pdbx_strand_id
1 'polypeptide(L)'
;MTTKYEYDRIPYLLAFAEQSKFKDTYGGTADIVALESYWLKPKDKPSDTVIIFMHPIGGGAYLPMVSALAKKGCHVIYCNSRYRGTDSALIMEKVALDMAACVRDAKEKKGYKKVVLAGWSGGGSLSLFYQAQAENPTITETPAGDPVDLVGANLIPADGMMLLAAHISRAGTMTEWMDASILDENDPTKRDPELDLYDPNNPNQPPYSAEFVEKYRAAQIARNRKITAWVKQKLEDFRKDGLTTEEFAFVVHGTMADPRWLDPTQDPNDRMPGWCYLGDPKVVNNGPVGLARFCTLRGWMSQWSYDDSNANGLTCAEQITVPTLVIGNTGDDACTPSHTHRLYEAVGHDDKEIYEVKGANDYYFGQKDKLDEATGKCLEWLVKKGFMEA
;
A
#
# COMPACT_ATOMS: atom_id res chain seq x y z
N MET A 1 -12.54 -16.32 -27.43
CA MET A 1 -12.86 -16.66 -26.01
C MET A 1 -11.55 -17.08 -25.36
N THR A 2 -11.04 -16.35 -24.41
CA THR A 2 -9.84 -16.76 -23.65
C THR A 2 -10.17 -17.98 -22.80
N THR A 3 -9.36 -19.02 -22.92
CA THR A 3 -9.48 -20.26 -22.15
C THR A 3 -9.54 -19.93 -20.65
N LYS A 4 -10.51 -20.49 -19.93
CA LYS A 4 -10.67 -20.31 -18.51
C LYS A 4 -10.19 -21.58 -17.80
N TYR A 5 -9.16 -21.47 -16.98
CA TYR A 5 -8.61 -22.59 -16.23
C TYR A 5 -9.34 -22.80 -14.90
N GLU A 6 -9.57 -24.05 -14.54
CA GLU A 6 -9.83 -24.43 -13.16
C GLU A 6 -8.53 -24.32 -12.37
N TYR A 7 -8.61 -24.01 -11.09
CA TYR A 7 -7.46 -23.91 -10.21
C TYR A 7 -7.77 -24.44 -8.81
N ASP A 8 -6.78 -24.99 -8.17
CA ASP A 8 -6.83 -25.34 -6.76
C ASP A 8 -6.45 -24.11 -5.93
N ARG A 9 -7.18 -23.86 -4.86
CA ARG A 9 -6.88 -22.84 -3.85
C ARG A 9 -6.35 -23.53 -2.61
N ILE A 10 -5.05 -23.54 -2.44
CA ILE A 10 -4.34 -24.26 -1.40
C ILE A 10 -3.96 -23.29 -0.28
N PRO A 11 -4.63 -23.34 0.88
CA PRO A 11 -4.19 -22.59 2.04
C PRO A 11 -2.90 -23.20 2.60
N TYR A 12 -1.97 -22.37 3.02
CA TYR A 12 -0.75 -22.83 3.70
C TYR A 12 -0.25 -21.78 4.69
N LEU A 13 0.50 -22.25 5.67
CA LEU A 13 1.15 -21.42 6.67
C LEU A 13 2.64 -21.28 6.30
N LEU A 14 3.10 -20.05 6.17
CA LEU A 14 4.50 -19.71 6.02
C LEU A 14 5.01 -19.24 7.38
N ALA A 15 6.03 -19.94 7.92
CA ALA A 15 6.59 -19.58 9.21
C ALA A 15 8.12 -19.38 9.10
N PHE A 16 8.63 -18.40 9.81
CA PHE A 16 10.06 -18.12 9.90
C PHE A 16 10.41 -17.55 11.28
N ALA A 17 11.68 -17.69 11.66
CA ALA A 17 12.19 -17.13 12.91
C ALA A 17 12.56 -15.65 12.73
N GLU A 18 12.18 -14.83 13.70
CA GLU A 18 12.59 -13.44 13.81
C GLU A 18 12.82 -13.09 15.27
N GLN A 19 14.02 -12.64 15.60
CA GLN A 19 14.31 -12.13 16.94
C GLN A 19 13.86 -10.67 17.07
N SER A 20 12.97 -10.39 18.02
CA SER A 20 12.50 -9.05 18.30
C SER A 20 12.46 -8.82 19.82
N LYS A 21 12.77 -7.58 20.24
CA LYS A 21 12.72 -7.18 21.65
C LYS A 21 11.30 -7.19 22.23
N PHE A 22 10.29 -7.03 21.39
CA PHE A 22 8.87 -7.02 21.77
C PHE A 22 8.03 -7.64 20.66
N LYS A 23 6.82 -8.07 21.01
CA LYS A 23 5.80 -8.51 20.06
C LYS A 23 4.98 -7.30 19.58
N ASP A 24 4.90 -7.17 18.26
CA ASP A 24 4.10 -6.15 17.59
C ASP A 24 2.81 -6.70 16.97
N THR A 25 2.60 -8.01 17.04
CA THR A 25 1.37 -8.68 16.59
C THR A 25 0.90 -9.70 17.63
N TYR A 26 -0.40 -9.99 17.63
CA TYR A 26 -1.03 -10.88 18.60
C TYR A 26 -0.91 -12.37 18.23
N GLY A 27 -0.28 -12.71 17.12
CA GLY A 27 -0.15 -14.10 16.67
C GLY A 27 1.26 -14.67 16.88
N GLY A 28 1.35 -16.01 16.97
CA GLY A 28 2.62 -16.74 17.07
C GLY A 28 3.27 -16.72 18.46
N THR A 29 4.48 -17.28 18.52
CA THR A 29 5.33 -17.22 19.73
C THR A 29 6.34 -16.07 19.63
N ALA A 30 7.17 -15.88 20.68
CA ALA A 30 8.10 -14.73 20.74
C ALA A 30 9.03 -14.65 19.52
N ASP A 31 9.52 -15.77 19.01
CA ASP A 31 10.56 -15.80 17.99
C ASP A 31 10.09 -16.37 16.64
N ILE A 32 8.77 -16.56 16.47
CA ILE A 32 8.21 -17.11 15.23
C ILE A 32 7.15 -16.17 14.70
N VAL A 33 7.30 -15.80 13.43
CA VAL A 33 6.29 -15.13 12.60
C VAL A 33 5.59 -16.18 11.76
N ALA A 34 4.26 -16.16 11.76
CA ALA A 34 3.43 -17.07 10.97
C ALA A 34 2.50 -16.27 10.05
N LEU A 35 2.61 -16.51 8.75
CA LEU A 35 1.86 -15.81 7.71
C LEU A 35 0.87 -16.76 7.06
N GLU A 36 -0.41 -16.44 7.12
CA GLU A 36 -1.45 -17.18 6.38
C GLU A 36 -1.40 -16.82 4.90
N SER A 37 -1.32 -17.84 4.06
CA SER A 37 -1.14 -17.67 2.63
C SER A 37 -2.09 -18.56 1.84
N TYR A 38 -2.34 -18.18 0.60
CA TYR A 38 -3.11 -18.94 -0.36
C TYR A 38 -2.33 -19.07 -1.65
N TRP A 39 -2.20 -20.30 -2.13
CA TRP A 39 -1.60 -20.61 -3.41
C TRP A 39 -2.70 -21.04 -4.39
N LEU A 40 -2.93 -20.24 -5.42
CA LEU A 40 -3.88 -20.51 -6.49
C LEU A 40 -3.08 -21.13 -7.65
N LYS A 41 -3.28 -22.42 -7.85
CA LYS A 41 -2.56 -23.22 -8.84
C LYS A 41 -3.53 -23.70 -9.92
N PRO A 42 -3.44 -23.18 -11.16
CA PRO A 42 -4.21 -23.69 -12.29
C PRO A 42 -3.94 -25.17 -12.52
N LYS A 43 -5.01 -25.93 -12.76
CA LYS A 43 -4.91 -27.37 -13.08
C LYS A 43 -4.36 -27.54 -14.48
N ASP A 44 -3.51 -28.53 -14.67
CA ASP A 44 -2.94 -28.92 -15.97
C ASP A 44 -2.21 -27.79 -16.72
N LYS A 45 -1.79 -26.75 -16.00
CA LYS A 45 -0.99 -25.65 -16.52
C LYS A 45 0.26 -25.45 -15.65
N PRO A 46 1.38 -26.14 -15.94
CA PRO A 46 2.64 -25.90 -15.26
C PRO A 46 3.16 -24.48 -15.52
N SER A 47 3.91 -23.93 -14.57
CA SER A 47 4.54 -22.61 -14.74
C SER A 47 5.83 -22.52 -13.93
N ASP A 48 6.85 -21.93 -14.53
CA ASP A 48 8.10 -21.57 -13.85
C ASP A 48 8.00 -20.20 -13.16
N THR A 49 6.89 -19.49 -13.39
CA THR A 49 6.62 -18.14 -12.85
C THR A 49 5.45 -18.18 -11.87
N VAL A 50 5.57 -17.42 -10.79
CA VAL A 50 4.47 -17.14 -9.86
C VAL A 50 4.29 -15.64 -9.67
N ILE A 51 3.04 -15.20 -9.58
CA ILE A 51 2.69 -13.83 -9.24
C ILE A 51 2.41 -13.79 -7.73
N ILE A 52 3.08 -12.90 -7.00
CA ILE A 52 2.90 -12.73 -5.55
C ILE A 52 2.19 -11.42 -5.25
N PHE A 53 1.07 -11.52 -4.52
CA PHE A 53 0.38 -10.39 -3.92
C PHE A 53 0.61 -10.34 -2.43
N MET A 54 0.93 -9.17 -1.90
CA MET A 54 0.89 -8.87 -0.47
C MET A 54 0.43 -7.43 -0.27
N HIS A 55 -0.42 -7.20 0.71
CA HIS A 55 -0.81 -5.87 1.15
C HIS A 55 -0.29 -5.65 2.59
N PRO A 56 0.16 -4.45 2.98
CA PRO A 56 0.73 -4.22 4.32
C PRO A 56 -0.17 -4.67 5.47
N ILE A 57 -1.48 -4.45 5.38
CA ILE A 57 -2.43 -4.91 6.41
C ILE A 57 -2.98 -6.32 6.15
N GLY A 58 -2.46 -7.04 5.16
CA GLY A 58 -2.97 -8.37 4.80
C GLY A 58 -4.43 -8.34 4.31
N GLY A 59 -5.12 -9.48 4.39
CA GLY A 59 -6.56 -9.58 4.16
C GLY A 59 -7.04 -9.45 2.71
N GLY A 60 -6.17 -9.40 1.72
CA GLY A 60 -6.52 -9.16 0.32
C GLY A 60 -6.83 -10.42 -0.52
N ALA A 61 -7.03 -11.56 0.10
CA ALA A 61 -7.37 -12.80 -0.63
C ALA A 61 -8.71 -12.70 -1.42
N TYR A 62 -9.52 -11.72 -1.10
CA TYR A 62 -10.76 -11.40 -1.82
C TYR A 62 -10.55 -10.50 -3.04
N LEU A 63 -9.36 -9.94 -3.24
CA LEU A 63 -9.07 -9.07 -4.39
C LEU A 63 -9.42 -9.78 -5.70
N PRO A 64 -10.22 -9.16 -6.57
CA PRO A 64 -10.73 -9.81 -7.78
C PRO A 64 -9.60 -10.22 -8.73
N MET A 65 -8.52 -9.44 -8.82
CA MET A 65 -7.35 -9.73 -9.66
C MET A 65 -6.68 -11.06 -9.30
N VAL A 66 -6.59 -11.43 -8.02
CA VAL A 66 -5.96 -12.67 -7.55
C VAL A 66 -6.62 -13.91 -8.21
N SER A 67 -7.95 -14.00 -8.12
CA SER A 67 -8.68 -15.13 -8.73
C SER A 67 -8.81 -15.00 -10.25
N ALA A 68 -8.87 -13.78 -10.79
CA ALA A 68 -8.99 -13.54 -12.21
C ALA A 68 -7.72 -13.98 -12.96
N LEU A 69 -6.54 -13.64 -12.46
CA LEU A 69 -5.26 -14.11 -13.01
C LEU A 69 -5.11 -15.63 -12.95
N ALA A 70 -5.52 -16.26 -11.82
CA ALA A 70 -5.50 -17.71 -11.71
C ALA A 70 -6.41 -18.39 -12.75
N LYS A 71 -7.61 -17.86 -12.97
CA LYS A 71 -8.52 -18.34 -14.04
C LYS A 71 -7.97 -18.16 -15.45
N LYS A 72 -7.00 -17.29 -15.64
CA LYS A 72 -6.30 -17.09 -16.93
C LYS A 72 -5.02 -17.94 -17.06
N GLY A 73 -4.75 -18.81 -16.10
CA GLY A 73 -3.61 -19.74 -16.14
C GLY A 73 -2.35 -19.26 -15.42
N CYS A 74 -2.38 -18.15 -14.71
CA CYS A 74 -1.26 -17.70 -13.89
C CYS A 74 -1.24 -18.44 -12.55
N HIS A 75 -0.05 -18.86 -12.09
CA HIS A 75 0.14 -19.28 -10.71
C HIS A 75 0.19 -18.02 -9.83
N VAL A 76 -0.61 -17.98 -8.78
CA VAL A 76 -0.73 -16.80 -7.92
C VAL A 76 -0.59 -17.20 -6.46
N ILE A 77 0.23 -16.49 -5.72
CA ILE A 77 0.27 -16.55 -4.26
C ILE A 77 -0.28 -15.24 -3.71
N TYR A 78 -1.25 -15.34 -2.81
CA TYR A 78 -1.60 -14.26 -1.92
C TYR A 78 -1.08 -14.58 -0.52
N CYS A 79 -0.13 -13.79 -0.03
CA CYS A 79 0.43 -13.93 1.32
C CYS A 79 -0.02 -12.75 2.19
N ASN A 80 -0.62 -13.02 3.35
CA ASN A 80 -0.89 -11.97 4.32
C ASN A 80 0.42 -11.52 4.97
N SER A 81 0.51 -10.23 5.31
CA SER A 81 1.51 -9.78 6.25
C SER A 81 1.17 -10.25 7.68
N ARG A 82 2.12 -10.11 8.61
CA ARG A 82 1.89 -10.36 10.04
C ARG A 82 0.81 -9.47 10.66
N TYR A 83 0.54 -8.31 10.07
CA TYR A 83 -0.41 -7.30 10.57
C TYR A 83 -1.82 -7.45 9.99
N ARG A 84 -2.26 -8.69 9.82
CA ARG A 84 -3.55 -8.99 9.22
C ARG A 84 -4.71 -8.28 9.92
N GLY A 85 -5.38 -7.39 9.19
CA GLY A 85 -6.60 -6.69 9.62
C GLY A 85 -6.37 -5.50 10.56
N THR A 86 -5.11 -5.15 10.86
CA THR A 86 -4.79 -3.96 11.67
C THR A 86 -3.49 -3.31 11.22
N ASP A 87 -3.48 -1.99 11.16
CA ASP A 87 -2.28 -1.20 10.85
C ASP A 87 -1.77 -0.36 12.03
N SER A 88 -2.39 -0.50 13.20
CA SER A 88 -2.11 0.36 14.36
C SER A 88 -0.63 0.32 14.79
N ALA A 89 -0.02 -0.86 14.78
CA ALA A 89 1.38 -1.07 15.17
C ALA A 89 2.23 -1.57 13.99
N LEU A 90 1.78 -1.36 12.77
CA LEU A 90 2.44 -1.88 11.58
C LEU A 90 3.80 -1.19 11.34
N ILE A 91 4.81 -2.01 11.09
CA ILE A 91 6.17 -1.60 10.74
C ILE A 91 6.48 -2.09 9.33
N MET A 92 6.65 -1.17 8.37
CA MET A 92 6.83 -1.48 6.94
C MET A 92 8.09 -2.32 6.69
N GLU A 93 9.15 -2.09 7.44
CA GLU A 93 10.40 -2.84 7.38
C GLU A 93 10.17 -4.32 7.75
N LYS A 94 9.33 -4.59 8.73
CA LYS A 94 8.93 -5.96 9.09
C LYS A 94 8.02 -6.60 8.03
N VAL A 95 7.16 -5.83 7.40
CA VAL A 95 6.36 -6.31 6.26
C VAL A 95 7.26 -6.65 5.07
N ALA A 96 8.36 -5.93 4.85
CA ALA A 96 9.35 -6.31 3.84
C ALA A 96 10.03 -7.66 4.16
N LEU A 97 10.29 -7.98 5.43
CA LEU A 97 10.75 -9.32 5.83
C LEU A 97 9.67 -10.40 5.60
N ASP A 98 8.40 -10.08 5.79
CA ASP A 98 7.30 -11.00 5.46
C ASP A 98 7.26 -11.29 3.96
N MET A 99 7.42 -10.27 3.12
CA MET A 99 7.53 -10.41 1.67
C MET A 99 8.76 -11.24 1.30
N ALA A 100 9.91 -11.01 1.96
CA ALA A 100 11.13 -11.79 1.75
C ALA A 100 10.91 -13.28 2.02
N ALA A 101 10.24 -13.61 3.12
CA ALA A 101 9.91 -15.00 3.43
C ALA A 101 9.01 -15.63 2.36
N CYS A 102 8.04 -14.88 1.83
CA CYS A 102 7.17 -15.36 0.76
C CYS A 102 7.91 -15.56 -0.56
N VAL A 103 8.75 -14.62 -0.99
CA VAL A 103 9.56 -14.74 -2.21
C VAL A 103 10.53 -15.91 -2.11
N ARG A 104 11.19 -16.06 -0.98
CA ARG A 104 12.12 -17.19 -0.71
C ARG A 104 11.40 -18.52 -0.76
N ASP A 105 10.25 -18.67 -0.11
CA ASP A 105 9.44 -19.88 -0.13
C ASP A 105 9.00 -20.23 -1.56
N ALA A 106 8.61 -19.24 -2.35
CA ALA A 106 8.23 -19.43 -3.74
C ALA A 106 9.41 -19.96 -4.59
N LYS A 107 10.59 -19.36 -4.47
CA LYS A 107 11.77 -19.76 -5.24
C LYS A 107 12.41 -21.07 -4.73
N GLU A 108 12.67 -21.18 -3.43
CA GLU A 108 13.47 -22.26 -2.87
C GLU A 108 12.66 -23.53 -2.54
N LYS A 109 11.39 -23.39 -2.07
CA LYS A 109 10.57 -24.54 -1.67
C LYS A 109 9.56 -24.94 -2.74
N LYS A 110 8.94 -23.98 -3.42
CA LYS A 110 7.97 -24.27 -4.48
C LYS A 110 8.61 -24.41 -5.86
N GLY A 111 9.89 -24.03 -6.01
CA GLY A 111 10.68 -24.23 -7.21
C GLY A 111 10.39 -23.29 -8.38
N TYR A 112 9.74 -22.16 -8.12
CA TYR A 112 9.54 -21.15 -9.17
C TYR A 112 10.86 -20.48 -9.54
N LYS A 113 11.13 -20.40 -10.84
CA LYS A 113 12.34 -19.73 -11.38
C LYS A 113 12.18 -18.21 -11.39
N LYS A 114 10.95 -17.74 -11.61
CA LYS A 114 10.61 -16.31 -11.72
C LYS A 114 9.49 -15.93 -10.75
N VAL A 115 9.64 -14.78 -10.16
CA VAL A 115 8.63 -14.13 -9.29
C VAL A 115 8.28 -12.78 -9.87
N VAL A 116 6.99 -12.52 -10.05
CA VAL A 116 6.46 -11.19 -10.37
C VAL A 116 5.69 -10.67 -9.16
N LEU A 117 6.11 -9.54 -8.61
CA LEU A 117 5.35 -8.88 -7.54
C LEU A 117 4.15 -8.14 -8.13
N ALA A 118 2.99 -8.31 -7.55
CA ALA A 118 1.78 -7.60 -7.93
C ALA A 118 1.28 -6.77 -6.74
N GLY A 119 1.49 -5.48 -6.82
CA GLY A 119 1.12 -4.55 -5.77
C GLY A 119 -0.23 -3.88 -6.03
N TRP A 120 -1.23 -4.20 -5.21
CA TRP A 120 -2.55 -3.57 -5.21
C TRP A 120 -2.62 -2.50 -4.13
N SER A 121 -3.14 -1.29 -4.43
CA SER A 121 -3.32 -0.22 -3.44
C SER A 121 -2.03 0.00 -2.63
N GLY A 122 -2.09 -0.09 -1.30
CA GLY A 122 -0.90 -0.04 -0.43
C GLY A 122 0.14 -1.14 -0.67
N GLY A 123 -0.23 -2.23 -1.33
CA GLY A 123 0.70 -3.28 -1.77
C GLY A 123 1.63 -2.83 -2.89
N GLY A 124 1.28 -1.77 -3.63
CA GLY A 124 2.16 -1.17 -4.65
C GLY A 124 3.41 -0.56 -4.04
N SER A 125 3.25 0.35 -3.08
CA SER A 125 4.40 0.95 -2.39
C SER A 125 5.18 -0.06 -1.56
N LEU A 126 4.53 -1.10 -1.00
CA LEU A 126 5.22 -2.21 -0.34
C LEU A 126 6.10 -2.98 -1.33
N SER A 127 5.57 -3.34 -2.51
CA SER A 127 6.31 -4.07 -3.53
C SER A 127 7.52 -3.28 -4.03
N LEU A 128 7.36 -1.98 -4.24
CA LEU A 128 8.44 -1.07 -4.62
C LEU A 128 9.51 -0.97 -3.51
N PHE A 129 9.09 -0.81 -2.26
CA PHE A 129 9.98 -0.75 -1.12
C PHE A 129 10.79 -2.04 -0.96
N TYR A 130 10.11 -3.20 -1.03
CA TYR A 130 10.76 -4.49 -1.01
C TYR A 130 11.77 -4.64 -2.14
N GLN A 131 11.37 -4.34 -3.38
CA GLN A 131 12.23 -4.52 -4.55
C GLN A 131 13.46 -3.62 -4.49
N ALA A 132 13.30 -2.35 -4.12
CA ALA A 132 14.43 -1.43 -3.96
C ALA A 132 15.43 -1.95 -2.91
N GLN A 133 14.95 -2.45 -1.77
CA GLN A 133 15.82 -3.03 -0.75
C GLN A 133 16.39 -4.40 -1.14
N ALA A 134 15.70 -5.16 -1.98
CA ALA A 134 16.23 -6.43 -2.49
C ALA A 134 17.34 -6.23 -3.54
N GLU A 135 17.25 -5.17 -4.36
CA GLU A 135 18.29 -4.81 -5.34
C GLU A 135 19.45 -4.03 -4.70
N ASN A 136 19.16 -3.16 -3.74
CA ASN A 136 20.15 -2.34 -3.06
C ASN A 136 19.81 -2.18 -1.56
N PRO A 137 20.14 -3.16 -0.72
CA PRO A 137 19.79 -3.14 0.70
C PRO A 137 20.60 -2.08 1.47
N THR A 138 19.89 -1.22 2.19
CA THR A 138 20.51 -0.10 2.94
C THR A 138 19.98 0.04 4.36
N ILE A 139 18.82 -0.57 4.69
CA ILE A 139 18.12 -0.33 5.94
C ILE A 139 18.56 -1.30 7.02
N THR A 140 19.04 -0.75 8.14
CA THR A 140 19.45 -1.47 9.35
C THR A 140 18.66 -1.05 10.60
N GLU A 141 17.84 -0.01 10.47
CA GLU A 141 16.94 0.47 11.53
C GLU A 141 15.65 1.05 10.96
N THR A 142 14.59 1.02 11.75
CA THR A 142 13.30 1.66 11.41
C THR A 142 13.42 3.18 11.55
N PRO A 143 12.49 3.98 11.01
CA PRO A 143 12.46 5.43 11.25
C PRO A 143 12.30 5.83 12.73
N ALA A 144 11.86 4.90 13.57
CA ALA A 144 11.83 5.09 15.03
C ALA A 144 13.18 4.77 15.71
N GLY A 145 14.20 4.30 14.96
CA GLY A 145 15.51 3.93 15.48
C GLY A 145 15.58 2.55 16.16
N ASP A 146 14.59 1.68 15.88
CA ASP A 146 14.65 0.29 16.34
C ASP A 146 15.38 -0.58 15.33
N PRO A 147 16.18 -1.57 15.77
CA PRO A 147 16.93 -2.42 14.86
C PRO A 147 16.01 -3.23 13.93
N VAL A 148 16.31 -3.22 12.66
CA VAL A 148 15.78 -4.11 11.64
C VAL A 148 16.85 -4.32 10.58
N ASP A 149 17.17 -5.56 10.27
CA ASP A 149 18.29 -5.86 9.37
C ASP A 149 17.79 -6.34 8.00
N LEU A 150 17.47 -5.40 7.11
CA LEU A 150 17.16 -5.72 5.71
C LEU A 150 18.42 -6.03 4.90
N VAL A 151 19.59 -5.55 5.34
CA VAL A 151 20.88 -5.82 4.69
C VAL A 151 21.28 -7.28 4.91
N GLY A 152 21.28 -7.76 6.13
CA GLY A 152 21.62 -9.15 6.48
C GLY A 152 20.53 -10.16 6.15
N ALA A 153 19.31 -9.72 5.87
CA ALA A 153 18.18 -10.61 5.52
C ALA A 153 18.35 -11.31 4.16
N ASN A 154 19.31 -10.88 3.33
CA ASN A 154 19.55 -11.45 2.00
C ASN A 154 18.26 -11.54 1.19
N LEU A 155 17.63 -10.39 0.96
CA LEU A 155 16.40 -10.28 0.18
C LEU A 155 16.64 -10.78 -1.24
N ILE A 156 15.70 -11.53 -1.78
CA ILE A 156 15.77 -12.06 -3.16
C ILE A 156 14.96 -11.13 -4.06
N PRO A 157 15.57 -10.42 -5.02
CA PRO A 157 14.81 -9.58 -5.95
C PRO A 157 13.78 -10.40 -6.74
N ALA A 158 12.63 -9.82 -6.98
CA ALA A 158 11.68 -10.32 -7.96
C ALA A 158 12.20 -10.06 -9.38
N ASP A 159 11.64 -10.76 -10.36
CA ASP A 159 12.06 -10.70 -11.75
C ASP A 159 11.22 -9.67 -12.56
N GLY A 160 10.10 -9.22 -12.02
CA GLY A 160 9.23 -8.21 -12.62
C GLY A 160 8.20 -7.68 -11.63
N MET A 161 7.53 -6.58 -12.00
CA MET A 161 6.58 -5.91 -11.12
C MET A 161 5.33 -5.45 -11.87
N MET A 162 4.17 -5.61 -11.24
CA MET A 162 2.90 -5.04 -11.67
C MET A 162 2.34 -4.17 -10.53
N LEU A 163 2.15 -2.88 -10.80
CA LEU A 163 1.51 -1.92 -9.91
C LEU A 163 0.05 -1.75 -10.36
N LEU A 164 -0.88 -2.28 -9.58
CA LEU A 164 -2.29 -2.41 -9.96
C LEU A 164 -3.15 -1.56 -9.04
N ALA A 165 -3.75 -0.49 -9.54
CA ALA A 165 -4.48 0.47 -8.72
C ALA A 165 -3.68 0.81 -7.45
N ALA A 166 -2.44 1.28 -7.62
CA ALA A 166 -1.46 1.38 -6.55
C ALA A 166 -1.34 2.79 -5.98
N HIS A 167 -1.14 2.88 -4.66
CA HIS A 167 -0.78 4.14 -3.99
C HIS A 167 0.70 4.49 -4.19
N ILE A 168 0.99 5.79 -4.20
CA ILE A 168 2.37 6.33 -4.21
C ILE A 168 3.17 5.94 -2.95
N SER A 169 2.53 5.98 -1.78
CA SER A 169 3.02 5.52 -0.48
C SER A 169 1.90 5.58 0.54
N ARG A 170 2.00 4.84 1.63
CA ARG A 170 1.03 4.95 2.73
C ARG A 170 1.10 6.34 3.37
N ALA A 171 2.31 6.83 3.66
CA ALA A 171 2.53 8.15 4.23
C ALA A 171 1.99 9.28 3.33
N GLY A 172 2.34 9.26 2.05
CA GLY A 172 1.87 10.27 1.08
C GLY A 172 0.36 10.25 0.92
N THR A 173 -0.23 9.08 0.73
CA THR A 173 -1.68 8.92 0.55
C THR A 173 -2.45 9.38 1.79
N MET A 174 -2.03 8.95 2.98
CA MET A 174 -2.67 9.37 4.22
C MET A 174 -2.54 10.90 4.42
N THR A 175 -1.40 11.48 4.10
CA THR A 175 -1.19 12.93 4.21
C THR A 175 -2.13 13.68 3.28
N GLU A 176 -2.32 13.22 2.04
CA GLU A 176 -3.29 13.80 1.09
C GLU A 176 -4.75 13.63 1.55
N TRP A 177 -5.03 12.69 2.46
CA TRP A 177 -6.37 12.43 3.00
C TRP A 177 -6.60 13.03 4.40
N MET A 178 -5.58 13.60 5.04
CA MET A 178 -5.73 14.26 6.34
C MET A 178 -6.66 15.46 6.22
N ASP A 179 -7.53 15.63 7.20
CA ASP A 179 -8.36 16.80 7.37
C ASP A 179 -7.48 17.99 7.83
N ALA A 180 -7.19 18.88 6.91
CA ALA A 180 -6.35 20.05 7.17
C ALA A 180 -6.97 21.05 8.16
N SER A 181 -8.27 20.95 8.41
CA SER A 181 -8.98 21.88 9.30
C SER A 181 -8.74 21.64 10.78
N ILE A 182 -8.28 20.46 11.19
CA ILE A 182 -8.11 20.10 12.60
C ILE A 182 -6.92 20.85 13.19
N LEU A 183 -7.20 21.71 14.19
CA LEU A 183 -6.20 22.56 14.86
C LEU A 183 -5.59 21.91 16.10
N ASP A 184 -6.32 21.02 16.76
CA ASP A 184 -5.95 20.37 18.03
C ASP A 184 -6.22 18.86 17.96
N GLU A 185 -5.16 18.05 18.03
CA GLU A 185 -5.29 16.58 17.96
C GLU A 185 -6.04 15.98 19.16
N ASN A 186 -6.12 16.73 20.29
CA ASN A 186 -6.87 16.29 21.49
C ASN A 186 -8.34 16.77 21.47
N ASP A 187 -8.67 17.70 20.56
CA ASP A 187 -10.02 18.20 20.40
C ASP A 187 -10.33 18.44 18.90
N PRO A 188 -10.74 17.41 18.16
CA PRO A 188 -11.00 17.49 16.72
C PRO A 188 -12.21 18.36 16.36
N THR A 189 -12.92 18.92 17.33
CA THR A 189 -13.99 19.89 17.10
C THR A 189 -13.45 21.30 16.84
N LYS A 190 -12.21 21.57 17.25
CA LYS A 190 -11.52 22.84 16.93
C LYS A 190 -11.00 22.79 15.50
N ARG A 191 -11.69 23.48 14.63
CA ARG A 191 -11.43 23.46 13.20
C ARG A 191 -11.17 24.85 12.65
N ASP A 192 -10.31 24.93 11.65
CA ASP A 192 -10.20 26.11 10.79
C ASP A 192 -11.37 26.12 9.79
N PRO A 193 -12.29 27.11 9.88
CA PRO A 193 -13.47 27.15 9.03
C PRO A 193 -13.15 27.38 7.55
N GLU A 194 -11.98 27.91 7.21
CA GLU A 194 -11.56 28.07 5.81
C GLU A 194 -11.00 26.77 5.20
N LEU A 195 -10.63 25.80 6.02
CA LEU A 195 -10.09 24.51 5.61
C LEU A 195 -11.03 23.32 5.85
N ASP A 196 -12.17 23.50 6.53
CA ASP A 196 -13.14 22.41 6.72
C ASP A 196 -13.94 22.16 5.43
N LEU A 197 -13.52 21.14 4.66
CA LEU A 197 -14.17 20.78 3.40
C LEU A 197 -15.64 20.37 3.56
N TYR A 198 -16.05 20.01 4.78
CA TYR A 198 -17.39 19.50 5.07
C TYR A 198 -18.30 20.52 5.75
N ASP A 199 -17.80 21.72 6.05
CA ASP A 199 -18.62 22.83 6.52
C ASP A 199 -19.30 23.53 5.32
N PRO A 200 -20.64 23.55 5.26
CA PRO A 200 -21.35 24.23 4.19
C PRO A 200 -21.13 25.78 4.18
N ASN A 201 -20.61 26.32 5.29
CA ASN A 201 -20.30 27.74 5.38
C ASN A 201 -18.85 28.09 5.01
N ASN A 202 -18.03 27.08 4.67
CA ASN A 202 -16.67 27.33 4.21
C ASN A 202 -16.69 28.20 2.95
N PRO A 203 -15.96 29.33 2.92
CA PRO A 203 -15.92 30.20 1.75
C PRO A 203 -15.34 29.52 0.51
N ASN A 204 -14.58 28.45 0.69
CA ASN A 204 -13.99 27.66 -0.39
C ASN A 204 -14.85 26.42 -0.66
N GLN A 205 -15.66 26.48 -1.71
CA GLN A 205 -16.54 25.39 -2.15
C GLN A 205 -16.08 24.85 -3.52
N PRO A 206 -16.40 23.58 -3.85
CA PRO A 206 -16.14 23.06 -5.19
C PRO A 206 -16.88 23.88 -6.29
N PRO A 207 -16.28 24.09 -7.48
CA PRO A 207 -14.93 23.65 -7.84
C PRO A 207 -13.85 24.50 -7.15
N TYR A 208 -12.87 23.82 -6.55
CA TYR A 208 -11.82 24.49 -5.79
C TYR A 208 -10.82 25.21 -6.72
N SER A 209 -10.39 26.40 -6.31
CA SER A 209 -9.29 27.10 -6.99
C SER A 209 -7.95 26.38 -6.76
N ALA A 210 -7.02 26.50 -7.71
CA ALA A 210 -5.68 25.96 -7.56
C ALA A 210 -4.96 26.49 -6.31
N GLU A 211 -5.14 27.79 -6.01
CA GLU A 211 -4.59 28.42 -4.80
C GLU A 211 -5.12 27.80 -3.50
N PHE A 212 -6.42 27.52 -3.46
CA PHE A 212 -7.01 26.82 -2.31
C PHE A 212 -6.46 25.41 -2.15
N VAL A 213 -6.37 24.64 -3.24
CA VAL A 213 -5.84 23.27 -3.21
C VAL A 213 -4.39 23.27 -2.74
N GLU A 214 -3.55 24.20 -3.21
CA GLU A 214 -2.18 24.36 -2.75
C GLU A 214 -2.11 24.66 -1.24
N LYS A 215 -2.90 25.65 -0.78
CA LYS A 215 -3.03 26.00 0.66
C LYS A 215 -3.45 24.77 1.48
N TYR A 216 -4.45 24.02 0.99
CA TYR A 216 -4.97 22.84 1.66
C TYR A 216 -3.90 21.73 1.78
N ARG A 217 -3.20 21.42 0.68
CA ARG A 217 -2.11 20.44 0.66
C ARG A 217 -0.96 20.83 1.58
N ALA A 218 -0.57 22.09 1.60
CA ALA A 218 0.44 22.61 2.53
C ALA A 218 0.03 22.42 4.00
N ALA A 219 -1.24 22.67 4.33
CA ALA A 219 -1.79 22.50 5.68
C ALA A 219 -1.85 21.00 6.08
N GLN A 220 -2.18 20.10 5.15
CA GLN A 220 -2.12 18.64 5.38
C GLN A 220 -0.70 18.18 5.74
N ILE A 221 0.31 18.61 4.97
CA ILE A 221 1.71 18.30 5.24
C ILE A 221 2.16 18.88 6.58
N ALA A 222 1.79 20.13 6.86
CA ALA A 222 2.12 20.77 8.14
C ALA A 222 1.51 20.02 9.34
N ARG A 223 0.25 19.54 9.21
CA ARG A 223 -0.39 18.71 10.25
C ARG A 223 0.33 17.39 10.46
N ASN A 224 0.71 16.68 9.38
CA ASN A 224 1.50 15.45 9.47
C ASN A 224 2.82 15.69 10.22
N ARG A 225 3.56 16.73 9.84
CA ARG A 225 4.83 17.10 10.47
C ARG A 225 4.67 17.46 11.95
N LYS A 226 3.57 18.12 12.33
CA LYS A 226 3.23 18.43 13.73
C LYS A 226 3.06 17.15 14.55
N ILE A 227 2.29 16.19 14.05
CA ILE A 227 2.10 14.89 14.72
C ILE A 227 3.45 14.14 14.79
N THR A 228 4.20 14.11 13.71
CA THR A 228 5.52 13.46 13.63
C THR A 228 6.50 14.05 14.66
N ALA A 229 6.53 15.36 14.81
CA ALA A 229 7.39 16.02 15.80
C ALA A 229 7.02 15.61 17.24
N TRP A 230 5.71 15.53 17.52
CA TRP A 230 5.23 15.05 18.83
C TRP A 230 5.60 13.57 19.07
N VAL A 231 5.45 12.71 18.04
CA VAL A 231 5.84 11.29 18.12
C VAL A 231 7.32 11.14 18.40
N LYS A 232 8.18 11.88 17.70
CA LYS A 232 9.64 11.87 17.91
C LYS A 232 10.01 12.29 19.33
N GLN A 233 9.37 13.34 19.83
CA GLN A 233 9.60 13.80 21.19
C GLN A 233 9.23 12.74 22.23
N LYS A 234 8.08 12.07 22.07
CA LYS A 234 7.66 10.98 22.96
C LYS A 234 8.63 9.80 22.96
N LEU A 235 9.09 9.39 21.79
CA LEU A 235 10.10 8.32 21.66
C LEU A 235 11.42 8.71 22.33
N GLU A 236 11.84 9.97 22.19
CA GLU A 236 13.04 10.48 22.85
C GLU A 236 12.90 10.51 24.38
N ASP A 237 11.75 10.96 24.89
CA ASP A 237 11.46 10.96 26.32
C ASP A 237 11.52 9.53 26.91
N PHE A 238 10.92 8.56 26.26
CA PHE A 238 11.02 7.15 26.66
C PHE A 238 12.48 6.65 26.69
N ARG A 239 13.30 7.01 25.71
CA ARG A 239 14.72 6.64 25.70
C ARG A 239 15.51 7.27 26.85
N LYS A 240 15.25 8.54 27.17
CA LYS A 240 15.89 9.24 28.32
C LYS A 240 15.56 8.57 29.64
N ASP A 241 14.34 8.04 29.77
CA ASP A 241 13.88 7.33 30.96
C ASP A 241 14.29 5.84 30.97
N GLY A 242 15.04 5.37 29.96
CA GLY A 242 15.45 3.96 29.80
C GLY A 242 14.34 3.01 29.34
N LEU A 243 13.19 3.54 28.94
CA LEU A 243 12.00 2.79 28.50
C LEU A 243 12.08 2.48 27.00
N THR A 244 13.07 1.71 26.58
CA THR A 244 13.39 1.48 25.17
C THR A 244 12.38 0.60 24.43
N THR A 245 11.53 -0.13 25.13
CA THR A 245 10.49 -1.02 24.56
C THR A 245 9.07 -0.51 24.80
N GLU A 246 8.91 0.57 25.54
CA GLU A 246 7.61 1.16 25.80
C GLU A 246 6.99 1.72 24.51
N GLU A 247 5.67 1.62 24.43
CA GLU A 247 4.88 2.12 23.30
C GLU A 247 3.73 2.99 23.82
N PHE A 248 3.30 3.92 22.98
CA PHE A 248 2.15 4.76 23.28
C PHE A 248 1.17 4.72 22.09
N ALA A 249 -0.07 4.34 22.38
CA ALA A 249 -1.14 4.34 21.38
C ALA A 249 -1.88 5.68 21.37
N PHE A 250 -2.22 6.17 20.19
CA PHE A 250 -2.95 7.43 20.01
C PHE A 250 -3.91 7.35 18.82
N VAL A 251 -4.84 8.29 18.78
CA VAL A 251 -5.83 8.40 17.70
C VAL A 251 -5.50 9.60 16.84
N VAL A 252 -5.58 9.42 15.52
CA VAL A 252 -5.53 10.51 14.55
C VAL A 252 -6.93 10.72 14.00
N HIS A 253 -7.52 11.85 14.29
CA HIS A 253 -8.85 12.23 13.84
C HIS A 253 -8.80 12.80 12.41
N GLY A 254 -9.91 12.64 11.66
CA GLY A 254 -10.04 13.26 10.35
C GLY A 254 -8.93 12.87 9.37
N THR A 255 -9.03 11.69 8.80
CA THR A 255 -8.07 11.17 7.80
C THR A 255 -8.75 10.75 6.50
N MET A 256 -9.94 11.32 6.25
CA MET A 256 -10.73 11.07 5.04
C MET A 256 -11.28 12.37 4.47
N ALA A 257 -10.39 13.35 4.21
CA ALA A 257 -10.74 14.69 3.72
C ALA A 257 -9.83 15.12 2.56
N ASP A 258 -10.12 14.60 1.37
CA ASP A 258 -9.41 14.94 0.15
C ASP A 258 -10.28 15.80 -0.77
N PRO A 259 -9.83 16.98 -1.23
CA PRO A 259 -10.56 17.80 -2.19
C PRO A 259 -10.99 17.03 -3.45
N ARG A 260 -10.22 16.05 -3.90
CA ARG A 260 -10.53 15.24 -5.08
C ARG A 260 -11.84 14.48 -4.98
N TRP A 261 -12.28 14.08 -3.78
CA TRP A 261 -13.56 13.38 -3.59
C TRP A 261 -14.77 14.30 -3.75
N LEU A 262 -14.62 15.59 -3.50
CA LEU A 262 -15.70 16.58 -3.57
C LEU A 262 -15.74 17.33 -4.89
N ASP A 263 -14.59 17.47 -5.55
CA ASP A 263 -14.43 18.21 -6.79
C ASP A 263 -13.98 17.30 -7.94
N PRO A 264 -14.85 17.01 -8.92
CA PRO A 264 -14.52 16.17 -10.06
C PRO A 264 -13.49 16.80 -11.01
N THR A 265 -13.18 18.09 -10.86
CA THR A 265 -12.16 18.78 -11.67
C THR A 265 -10.75 18.60 -11.09
N GLN A 266 -10.64 18.20 -9.83
CA GLN A 266 -9.35 17.88 -9.20
C GLN A 266 -8.93 16.45 -9.54
N ASP A 267 -7.77 16.28 -10.17
CA ASP A 267 -7.33 14.98 -10.67
C ASP A 267 -8.43 14.33 -11.54
N PRO A 268 -8.76 14.93 -12.71
CA PRO A 268 -9.95 14.59 -13.48
C PRO A 268 -9.99 13.14 -13.90
N ASN A 269 -11.11 12.48 -13.65
CA ASN A 269 -11.34 11.08 -13.99
C ASN A 269 -12.84 10.74 -14.01
N ASP A 270 -13.15 9.43 -14.08
CA ASP A 270 -14.52 8.91 -14.13
C ASP A 270 -15.10 8.57 -12.74
N ARG A 271 -14.47 8.98 -11.62
CA ARG A 271 -14.96 8.71 -10.26
C ARG A 271 -16.25 9.48 -9.93
N MET A 272 -17.02 8.94 -9.01
CA MET A 272 -18.25 9.57 -8.53
C MET A 272 -17.93 10.69 -7.51
N PRO A 273 -18.31 11.95 -7.75
CA PRO A 273 -18.11 13.03 -6.78
C PRO A 273 -18.87 12.79 -5.48
N GLY A 274 -18.30 13.22 -4.34
CA GLY A 274 -18.90 13.03 -3.02
C GLY A 274 -18.82 11.60 -2.48
N TRP A 275 -17.93 10.78 -3.05
CA TRP A 275 -17.75 9.38 -2.67
C TRP A 275 -16.27 9.04 -2.54
N CYS A 276 -15.92 8.22 -1.56
CA CYS A 276 -14.62 7.57 -1.44
C CYS A 276 -14.80 6.06 -1.29
N TYR A 277 -13.74 5.28 -1.35
CA TYR A 277 -13.81 3.80 -1.27
C TYR A 277 -14.48 3.25 0.00
N LEU A 278 -14.65 4.06 1.04
CA LEU A 278 -15.37 3.72 2.28
C LEU A 278 -16.78 4.32 2.35
N GLY A 279 -17.26 5.00 1.30
CA GLY A 279 -18.58 5.62 1.25
C GLY A 279 -18.54 7.14 1.28
N ASP A 280 -19.52 7.79 1.94
CA ASP A 280 -19.55 9.24 2.12
C ASP A 280 -18.33 9.73 2.91
N PRO A 281 -17.40 10.51 2.30
CA PRO A 281 -16.17 10.92 2.94
C PRO A 281 -16.40 11.77 4.20
N LYS A 282 -17.46 12.58 4.27
CA LYS A 282 -17.82 13.35 5.46
C LYS A 282 -18.13 12.43 6.65
N VAL A 283 -18.87 11.35 6.42
CA VAL A 283 -19.21 10.34 7.44
C VAL A 283 -17.97 9.59 7.87
N VAL A 284 -17.17 9.12 6.90
CA VAL A 284 -15.96 8.34 7.16
C VAL A 284 -14.88 9.16 7.86
N ASN A 285 -14.78 10.47 7.53
CA ASN A 285 -13.80 11.36 8.14
C ASN A 285 -13.91 11.41 9.67
N ASN A 286 -15.12 11.28 10.21
CA ASN A 286 -15.40 11.28 11.64
C ASN A 286 -15.75 9.88 12.19
N GLY A 287 -15.78 8.87 11.34
CA GLY A 287 -16.12 7.49 11.71
C GLY A 287 -14.98 6.74 12.42
N PRO A 288 -15.24 5.50 12.88
CA PRO A 288 -14.25 4.69 13.58
C PRO A 288 -13.17 4.12 12.64
N VAL A 289 -13.42 4.08 11.33
CA VAL A 289 -12.51 3.54 10.31
C VAL A 289 -11.99 4.68 9.44
N GLY A 290 -10.70 4.65 9.17
CA GLY A 290 -9.98 5.60 8.32
C GLY A 290 -8.48 5.27 8.36
N LEU A 291 -7.71 5.73 7.40
CA LEU A 291 -6.25 5.53 7.44
C LEU A 291 -5.67 6.18 8.70
N ALA A 292 -4.71 5.52 9.33
CA ALA A 292 -4.02 6.00 10.52
C ALA A 292 -4.93 6.32 11.72
N ARG A 293 -6.17 5.83 11.76
CA ARG A 293 -7.11 6.15 12.83
C ARG A 293 -6.59 5.79 14.21
N PHE A 294 -5.97 4.62 14.34
CA PHE A 294 -5.34 4.15 15.55
C PHE A 294 -3.88 3.89 15.28
N CYS A 295 -3.00 4.55 16.00
CA CYS A 295 -1.55 4.49 15.79
C CYS A 295 -0.80 4.15 17.06
N THR A 296 0.37 3.56 16.89
CA THR A 296 1.45 3.57 17.87
C THR A 296 2.54 4.53 17.41
N LEU A 297 3.45 4.95 18.31
CA LEU A 297 4.53 5.88 17.94
C LEU A 297 5.42 5.29 16.83
N ARG A 298 5.82 4.02 16.99
CA ARG A 298 6.67 3.33 16.01
C ARG A 298 5.94 3.07 14.69
N GLY A 299 4.67 2.65 14.77
CA GLY A 299 3.81 2.48 13.60
C GLY A 299 3.64 3.78 12.82
N TRP A 300 3.47 4.91 13.51
CA TRP A 300 3.41 6.22 12.85
C TRP A 300 4.69 6.53 12.08
N MET A 301 5.85 6.40 12.72
CA MET A 301 7.14 6.69 12.08
C MET A 301 7.37 5.83 10.84
N SER A 302 7.10 4.53 10.93
CA SER A 302 7.38 3.61 9.82
C SER A 302 6.44 3.77 8.64
N GLN A 303 5.14 4.02 8.85
CA GLN A 303 4.18 4.00 7.75
C GLN A 303 3.50 5.33 7.43
N TRP A 304 3.41 6.28 8.38
CA TRP A 304 2.59 7.49 8.22
C TRP A 304 3.36 8.80 8.22
N SER A 305 4.57 8.85 8.77
CA SER A 305 5.39 10.06 8.73
C SER A 305 5.72 10.44 7.30
N TYR A 306 5.34 11.66 6.90
CA TYR A 306 5.49 12.16 5.54
C TYR A 306 6.95 12.21 5.09
N ASP A 307 7.84 12.64 5.99
CA ASP A 307 9.26 12.83 5.66
C ASP A 307 10.14 11.63 6.07
N ASP A 308 9.70 10.76 6.99
CA ASP A 308 10.59 9.76 7.60
C ASP A 308 10.31 8.32 7.14
N SER A 309 9.11 8.01 6.61
CA SER A 309 8.78 6.65 6.18
C SER A 309 9.72 6.17 5.09
N ASN A 310 10.40 5.04 5.32
CA ASN A 310 11.27 4.40 4.32
C ASN A 310 10.49 3.84 3.12
N ALA A 311 9.20 3.52 3.30
CA ALA A 311 8.35 2.93 2.28
C ALA A 311 7.68 3.97 1.37
N ASN A 312 8.45 4.94 0.90
CA ASN A 312 8.01 5.91 -0.10
C ASN A 312 8.12 5.28 -1.50
N GLY A 313 6.97 4.94 -2.10
CA GLY A 313 6.93 4.26 -3.39
C GLY A 313 7.58 5.06 -4.52
N LEU A 314 7.52 6.39 -4.51
CA LEU A 314 8.13 7.21 -5.56
C LEU A 314 9.65 7.09 -5.53
N THR A 315 10.28 7.30 -4.37
CA THR A 315 11.74 7.18 -4.22
C THR A 315 12.25 5.75 -4.40
N CYS A 316 11.43 4.74 -4.03
CA CYS A 316 11.76 3.34 -4.29
C CYS A 316 11.66 3.00 -5.79
N ALA A 317 10.68 3.56 -6.50
CA ALA A 317 10.50 3.32 -7.94
C ALA A 317 11.69 3.82 -8.77
N GLU A 318 12.37 4.89 -8.34
CA GLU A 318 13.58 5.39 -8.99
C GLU A 318 14.75 4.40 -8.96
N GLN A 319 14.74 3.47 -7.99
CA GLN A 319 15.87 2.58 -7.69
C GLN A 319 15.72 1.18 -8.28
N ILE A 320 14.52 0.76 -8.67
CA ILE A 320 14.27 -0.58 -9.21
C ILE A 320 14.72 -0.69 -10.66
N THR A 321 15.11 -1.91 -11.08
CA THR A 321 15.61 -2.18 -12.44
C THR A 321 14.79 -3.21 -13.23
N VAL A 322 13.82 -3.85 -12.59
CA VAL A 322 13.03 -4.92 -13.21
C VAL A 322 11.91 -4.39 -14.09
N PRO A 323 11.51 -5.11 -15.16
CA PRO A 323 10.37 -4.74 -15.98
C PRO A 323 9.14 -4.41 -15.16
N THR A 324 8.48 -3.28 -15.44
CA THR A 324 7.38 -2.77 -14.63
C THR A 324 6.15 -2.44 -15.47
N LEU A 325 4.99 -2.97 -15.07
CA LEU A 325 3.67 -2.61 -15.59
C LEU A 325 2.90 -1.78 -14.56
N VAL A 326 2.37 -0.65 -14.94
CA VAL A 326 1.50 0.17 -14.11
C VAL A 326 0.09 0.17 -14.70
N ILE A 327 -0.90 -0.28 -13.93
CA ILE A 327 -2.32 -0.23 -14.33
C ILE A 327 -3.07 0.67 -13.36
N GLY A 328 -3.69 1.72 -13.90
CA GLY A 328 -4.61 2.61 -13.19
C GLY A 328 -6.06 2.36 -13.59
N ASN A 329 -6.97 2.72 -12.70
CA ASN A 329 -8.41 2.70 -12.93
C ASN A 329 -8.94 4.13 -12.93
N THR A 330 -9.54 4.61 -14.03
CA THR A 330 -9.92 6.03 -14.12
C THR A 330 -11.13 6.43 -13.26
N GLY A 331 -11.90 5.45 -12.78
CA GLY A 331 -12.99 5.67 -11.83
C GLY A 331 -12.62 5.33 -10.37
N ASP A 332 -11.32 5.22 -10.09
CA ASP A 332 -10.80 4.88 -8.75
C ASP A 332 -10.95 6.06 -7.78
N ASP A 333 -11.57 5.81 -6.64
CA ASP A 333 -11.81 6.77 -5.58
C ASP A 333 -10.84 6.63 -4.37
N ALA A 334 -9.83 5.76 -4.53
CA ALA A 334 -8.73 5.58 -3.59
C ALA A 334 -7.38 5.90 -4.26
N CYS A 335 -7.01 5.15 -5.30
CA CYS A 335 -5.76 5.30 -6.05
C CYS A 335 -6.01 6.10 -7.33
N THR A 336 -6.09 7.41 -7.22
CA THR A 336 -6.47 8.30 -8.31
C THR A 336 -5.46 8.29 -9.48
N PRO A 337 -5.84 8.72 -10.68
CA PRO A 337 -4.96 8.73 -11.85
C PRO A 337 -3.63 9.42 -11.64
N SER A 338 -3.58 10.51 -10.87
CA SER A 338 -2.32 11.18 -10.54
C SER A 338 -1.33 10.27 -9.80
N HIS A 339 -1.80 9.33 -8.95
CA HIS A 339 -0.94 8.35 -8.32
C HIS A 339 -0.35 7.38 -9.34
N THR A 340 -1.17 6.90 -10.27
CA THR A 340 -0.76 6.01 -11.38
C THR A 340 0.33 6.67 -12.23
N HIS A 341 0.12 7.91 -12.67
CA HIS A 341 1.08 8.63 -13.50
C HIS A 341 2.38 8.93 -12.74
N ARG A 342 2.29 9.39 -11.49
CA ARG A 342 3.48 9.67 -10.65
C ARG A 342 4.31 8.42 -10.41
N LEU A 343 3.69 7.26 -10.19
CA LEU A 343 4.40 5.99 -10.06
C LEU A 343 5.10 5.61 -11.36
N TYR A 344 4.40 5.72 -12.50
CA TYR A 344 4.98 5.42 -13.81
C TYR A 344 6.16 6.32 -14.13
N GLU A 345 6.03 7.62 -13.88
CA GLU A 345 7.10 8.61 -14.09
C GLU A 345 8.32 8.33 -13.21
N ALA A 346 8.08 7.97 -11.93
CA ALA A 346 9.13 7.69 -10.95
C ALA A 346 9.95 6.43 -11.25
N VAL A 347 9.42 5.45 -11.99
CA VAL A 347 10.21 4.26 -12.38
C VAL A 347 11.43 4.69 -13.18
N GLY A 348 12.64 4.43 -12.64
CA GLY A 348 13.91 4.99 -13.09
C GLY A 348 14.50 4.36 -14.36
N HIS A 349 13.80 3.47 -15.05
CA HIS A 349 14.27 2.79 -16.27
C HIS A 349 13.21 2.80 -17.38
N ASP A 350 13.63 2.48 -18.63
CA ASP A 350 12.74 2.54 -19.81
C ASP A 350 11.88 1.28 -20.01
N ASP A 351 12.18 0.16 -19.35
CA ASP A 351 11.39 -1.07 -19.45
C ASP A 351 10.14 -1.01 -18.57
N LYS A 352 9.29 -0.01 -18.83
CA LYS A 352 8.05 0.27 -18.13
C LYS A 352 6.88 0.52 -19.07
N GLU A 353 5.70 0.10 -18.67
CA GLU A 353 4.46 0.27 -19.42
C GLU A 353 3.35 0.80 -18.51
N ILE A 354 2.48 1.64 -19.05
CA ILE A 354 1.31 2.16 -18.33
C ILE A 354 0.05 1.84 -19.12
N TYR A 355 -1.01 1.49 -18.42
CA TYR A 355 -2.33 1.31 -18.98
C TYR A 355 -3.41 1.81 -18.03
N GLU A 356 -4.43 2.49 -18.55
CA GLU A 356 -5.57 2.94 -17.77
C GLU A 356 -6.85 2.23 -18.23
N VAL A 357 -7.53 1.61 -17.25
CA VAL A 357 -8.84 0.96 -17.49
C VAL A 357 -9.91 2.02 -17.28
N LYS A 358 -10.44 2.52 -18.38
CA LYS A 358 -11.41 3.62 -18.38
C LYS A 358 -12.70 3.23 -17.65
N GLY A 359 -13.13 4.06 -16.69
CA GLY A 359 -14.35 3.89 -15.91
C GLY A 359 -14.32 2.76 -14.90
N ALA A 360 -13.16 2.08 -14.70
CA ALA A 360 -13.02 1.08 -13.66
C ALA A 360 -12.92 1.72 -12.27
N ASN A 361 -13.65 1.17 -11.29
CA ASN A 361 -13.49 1.52 -9.89
C ASN A 361 -12.39 0.68 -9.22
N ASP A 362 -12.04 0.99 -7.97
CA ASP A 362 -10.94 0.37 -7.23
C ASP A 362 -11.02 -1.17 -7.23
N TYR A 363 -12.17 -1.75 -6.92
CA TYR A 363 -12.35 -3.21 -6.81
C TYR A 363 -12.98 -3.87 -8.03
N TYR A 364 -13.21 -3.18 -9.13
CA TYR A 364 -14.00 -3.66 -10.27
C TYR A 364 -15.39 -4.16 -9.85
N PHE A 365 -15.94 -3.61 -8.78
CA PHE A 365 -17.23 -4.06 -8.25
C PHE A 365 -18.36 -3.81 -9.28
N GLY A 366 -19.04 -4.90 -9.67
CA GLY A 366 -20.05 -4.85 -10.73
C GLY A 366 -19.51 -4.69 -12.15
N GLN A 367 -18.17 -4.66 -12.36
CA GLN A 367 -17.51 -4.32 -13.62
C GLN A 367 -16.65 -5.48 -14.14
N LYS A 368 -17.29 -6.61 -14.41
CA LYS A 368 -16.60 -7.82 -14.87
C LYS A 368 -15.79 -7.61 -16.15
N ASP A 369 -16.31 -6.83 -17.09
CA ASP A 369 -15.67 -6.47 -18.35
C ASP A 369 -14.36 -5.68 -18.11
N LYS A 370 -14.36 -4.76 -17.15
CA LYS A 370 -13.17 -3.99 -16.77
C LYS A 370 -12.12 -4.87 -16.08
N LEU A 371 -12.55 -5.80 -15.26
CA LEU A 371 -11.65 -6.80 -14.66
C LEU A 371 -11.04 -7.70 -15.74
N ASP A 372 -11.84 -8.13 -16.72
CA ASP A 372 -11.34 -8.94 -17.85
C ASP A 372 -10.37 -8.12 -18.74
N GLU A 373 -10.60 -6.82 -18.91
CA GLU A 373 -9.69 -5.89 -19.61
C GLU A 373 -8.36 -5.76 -18.87
N ALA A 374 -8.39 -5.41 -17.57
CA ALA A 374 -7.19 -5.26 -16.74
C ALA A 374 -6.36 -6.56 -16.68
N THR A 375 -7.01 -7.70 -16.45
CA THR A 375 -6.32 -8.99 -16.46
C THR A 375 -5.77 -9.34 -17.84
N GLY A 376 -6.45 -8.98 -18.92
CA GLY A 376 -5.95 -9.13 -20.29
C GLY A 376 -4.64 -8.38 -20.49
N LYS A 377 -4.54 -7.15 -20.02
CA LYS A 377 -3.32 -6.34 -20.08
C LYS A 377 -2.17 -6.93 -19.27
N CYS A 378 -2.47 -7.46 -18.08
CA CYS A 378 -1.47 -8.20 -17.30
C CYS A 378 -0.92 -9.40 -18.09
N LEU A 379 -1.79 -10.19 -18.73
CA LEU A 379 -1.36 -11.35 -19.53
C LEU A 379 -0.52 -10.96 -20.73
N GLU A 380 -0.95 -9.95 -21.51
CA GLU A 380 -0.20 -9.41 -22.65
C GLU A 380 1.22 -9.03 -22.22
N TRP A 381 1.35 -8.33 -21.08
CA TRP A 381 2.63 -7.93 -20.54
C TRP A 381 3.46 -9.13 -20.04
N LEU A 382 2.85 -10.08 -19.31
CA LEU A 382 3.53 -11.29 -18.83
C LEU A 382 4.11 -12.12 -19.97
N VAL A 383 3.36 -12.28 -21.07
CA VAL A 383 3.83 -12.98 -22.27
C VAL A 383 4.95 -12.20 -22.94
N LYS A 384 4.78 -10.88 -23.14
CA LYS A 384 5.79 -10.00 -23.75
C LYS A 384 7.12 -10.04 -23.01
N LYS A 385 7.10 -10.13 -21.67
CA LYS A 385 8.30 -10.18 -20.84
C LYS A 385 8.82 -11.61 -20.58
N GLY A 386 8.20 -12.62 -21.16
CA GLY A 386 8.61 -14.03 -21.04
C GLY A 386 8.37 -14.61 -19.64
N PHE A 387 7.41 -14.06 -18.89
CA PHE A 387 6.94 -14.60 -17.61
C PHE A 387 5.85 -15.66 -17.80
N MET A 388 5.26 -15.74 -18.97
CA MET A 388 4.22 -16.69 -19.33
C MET A 388 4.37 -17.08 -20.81
N GLU A 389 4.08 -18.34 -21.13
CA GLU A 389 3.94 -18.77 -22.52
C GLU A 389 2.65 -18.21 -23.15
N ALA A 390 2.66 -17.95 -24.45
CA ALA A 390 1.55 -17.39 -25.21
C ALA A 390 0.32 -18.31 -25.27
#